data_a4778a40394e3cd5d17065d973067dd6
#
_entry.id   a4778a40394e3cd5d17065d973067dd6
#
_cell.length_a   1.000
_cell.length_b   1.000
_cell.length_c   1.000
_cell.angle_alpha   90.00
_cell.angle_beta   90.00
_cell.angle_gamma   90.00
#
_symmetry.space_group_name_H-M   'P 1'
#
loop_
_entity.id
_entity.type
_entity.pdbx_description
1 polymer ?
#
loop_
_entity_poly.entity_id
_entity_poly.type
_entity_poly.pdbx_seq_one_letter_code
_entity_poly.pdbx_strand_id
1 'polypeptide(L)'
;ASVDLLPVCFILVSRDKGEAAAVFELLYDMMPMGLDDYEPMMNLLAWREDDVWITCIFPRRELRPSCYYAEGDANILISPATVEMAGLFVVPLEKDFKKVTFADLEKVWEEVSITEDEENELIRKIRDEV
;
A
#
# COMPACT_ATOMS: atom_id res chain seq x y z
N ALA A 1 1.73 22.18 -1.18
CA ALA A 1 0.54 21.53 -1.67
C ALA A 1 0.17 20.43 -0.67
N SER A 2 -1.05 20.45 -0.12
CA SER A 2 -1.54 19.34 0.68
C SER A 2 -1.77 18.15 -0.25
N VAL A 3 -1.27 17.00 0.13
CA VAL A 3 -1.57 15.74 -0.57
C VAL A 3 -2.84 15.21 0.10
N ASP A 4 -3.97 15.37 -0.56
CA ASP A 4 -5.26 14.98 -0.01
C ASP A 4 -5.54 13.47 -0.18
N LEU A 5 -4.74 12.77 -1.02
CA LEU A 5 -4.84 11.34 -1.23
C LEU A 5 -3.51 10.66 -0.93
N LEU A 6 -3.52 9.78 0.05
CA LEU A 6 -2.40 8.91 0.37
C LEU A 6 -2.86 7.45 0.26
N PRO A 7 -1.95 6.51 -0.03
CA PRO A 7 -2.30 5.10 0.05
C PRO A 7 -2.67 4.73 1.49
N VAL A 8 -3.58 3.78 1.63
CA VAL A 8 -3.94 3.25 2.96
C VAL A 8 -2.71 2.63 3.60
N CYS A 9 -2.40 3.05 4.81
CA CYS A 9 -1.26 2.58 5.56
C CYS A 9 -1.62 2.36 7.04
N PHE A 10 -1.35 1.17 7.55
CA PHE A 10 -1.40 0.89 8.98
C PHE A 10 0.01 0.99 9.55
N ILE A 11 0.16 1.76 10.62
CA ILE A 11 1.44 1.99 11.27
C ILE A 11 1.43 1.29 12.63
N LEU A 12 2.28 0.29 12.79
CA LEU A 12 2.52 -0.39 14.05
C LEU A 12 3.74 0.22 14.72
N VAL A 13 3.59 0.59 15.99
CA VAL A 13 4.68 1.17 16.79
C VAL A 13 4.77 0.40 18.10
N SER A 14 5.89 -0.24 18.35
CA SER A 14 6.10 -0.99 19.59
C SER A 14 7.58 -0.99 20.03
N ARG A 15 7.79 -1.02 21.33
CA ARG A 15 9.11 -1.27 21.92
C ARG A 15 9.41 -2.75 22.02
N ASP A 16 8.41 -3.60 22.00
CA ASP A 16 8.53 -5.05 22.07
C ASP A 16 8.36 -5.66 20.68
N LYS A 17 9.39 -6.37 20.23
CA LYS A 17 9.40 -7.04 18.92
C LYS A 17 8.34 -8.14 18.83
N GLY A 18 8.12 -8.87 19.93
CA GLY A 18 7.13 -9.94 19.99
C GLY A 18 5.70 -9.40 19.89
N GLU A 19 5.43 -8.28 20.58
CA GLU A 19 4.15 -7.58 20.47
C GLU A 19 3.91 -7.06 19.04
N ALA A 20 4.91 -6.45 18.43
CA ALA A 20 4.81 -5.99 17.03
C ALA A 20 4.51 -7.14 16.08
N ALA A 21 5.15 -8.28 16.25
CA ALA A 21 4.89 -9.48 15.44
C ALA A 21 3.47 -10.01 15.64
N ALA A 22 2.99 -10.08 16.88
CA ALA A 22 1.64 -10.57 17.18
C ALA A 22 0.56 -9.67 16.58
N VAL A 23 0.71 -8.36 16.64
CA VAL A 23 -0.22 -7.40 16.01
C VAL A 23 -0.17 -7.50 14.50
N PHE A 24 1.02 -7.69 13.92
CA PHE A 24 1.16 -7.92 12.48
C PHE A 24 0.43 -9.20 12.03
N GLU A 25 0.60 -10.30 12.74
CA GLU A 25 -0.10 -11.56 12.43
C GLU A 25 -1.62 -11.39 12.50
N LEU A 26 -2.12 -10.67 13.50
CA LEU A 26 -3.54 -10.36 13.63
C LEU A 26 -4.05 -9.57 12.40
N LEU A 27 -3.33 -8.53 12.00
CA LEU A 27 -3.68 -7.73 10.83
C LEU A 27 -3.61 -8.57 9.55
N TYR A 28 -2.58 -9.39 9.40
CA TYR A 28 -2.39 -10.30 8.27
C TYR A 28 -3.59 -11.24 8.09
N ASP A 29 -4.08 -11.83 9.18
CA ASP A 29 -5.22 -12.75 9.16
C ASP A 29 -6.56 -12.07 8.83
N MET A 30 -6.64 -10.77 9.03
CA MET A 30 -7.84 -9.96 8.77
C MET A 30 -7.88 -9.32 7.38
N MET A 31 -6.74 -9.25 6.68
CA MET A 31 -6.67 -8.60 5.36
C MET A 31 -7.53 -9.31 4.32
N PRO A 32 -8.11 -8.57 3.36
CA PRO A 32 -8.84 -9.15 2.25
C PRO A 32 -7.97 -10.10 1.43
N MET A 33 -8.52 -11.24 1.03
CA MET A 33 -7.86 -12.20 0.13
C MET A 33 -8.77 -12.54 -1.04
N GLY A 34 -8.17 -12.67 -2.23
CA GLY A 34 -8.85 -13.27 -3.38
C GLY A 34 -9.01 -14.78 -3.22
N LEU A 35 -9.88 -15.39 -4.04
CA LEU A 35 -10.21 -16.83 -3.96
C LEU A 35 -9.00 -17.74 -4.19
N ASP A 36 -8.05 -17.30 -5.01
CA ASP A 36 -6.87 -18.08 -5.39
C ASP A 36 -5.59 -17.58 -4.74
N ASP A 37 -5.69 -16.63 -3.81
CA ASP A 37 -4.53 -16.06 -3.12
C ASP A 37 -4.07 -16.96 -1.98
N TYR A 38 -2.76 -17.14 -1.86
CA TYR A 38 -2.13 -17.86 -0.75
C TYR A 38 -1.87 -16.94 0.45
N GLU A 39 -1.75 -15.65 0.21
CA GLU A 39 -1.48 -14.63 1.21
C GLU A 39 -2.13 -13.29 0.80
N PRO A 40 -2.45 -12.42 1.76
CA PRO A 40 -2.95 -11.09 1.43
C PRO A 40 -1.88 -10.27 0.71
N MET A 41 -2.29 -9.49 -0.28
CA MET A 41 -1.41 -8.61 -1.02
C MET A 41 -1.09 -7.37 -0.19
N MET A 42 0.19 -7.11 0.05
CA MET A 42 0.64 -5.97 0.82
C MET A 42 2.08 -5.55 0.48
N ASN A 43 2.43 -4.33 0.82
CA ASN A 43 3.82 -3.90 0.91
C ASN A 43 4.15 -3.55 2.36
N LEU A 44 5.39 -3.77 2.75
CA LEU A 44 5.88 -3.53 4.10
C LEU A 44 7.11 -2.64 4.08
N LEU A 45 7.17 -1.75 5.05
CA LEU A 45 8.35 -0.96 5.37
C LEU A 45 8.53 -1.00 6.89
N ALA A 46 9.66 -1.49 7.36
CA ALA A 46 9.94 -1.59 8.78
C ALA A 46 11.33 -1.09 9.12
N TRP A 47 11.44 -0.37 10.23
CA TRP A 47 12.72 0.10 10.74
C TRP A 47 12.68 0.23 12.26
N ARG A 48 13.84 0.47 12.82
CA ARG A 48 13.99 0.78 14.24
C ARG A 48 14.49 2.20 14.40
N GLU A 49 13.81 2.97 15.22
CA GLU A 49 14.21 4.32 15.57
C GLU A 49 14.25 4.44 17.10
N ASP A 50 15.42 4.80 17.64
CA ASP A 50 15.70 4.71 19.06
C ASP A 50 15.40 3.29 19.60
N ASP A 51 14.47 3.15 20.53
CA ASP A 51 14.06 1.86 21.11
C ASP A 51 12.71 1.38 20.58
N VAL A 52 12.23 1.95 19.48
CA VAL A 52 10.90 1.68 18.94
C VAL A 52 11.02 1.00 17.57
N TRP A 53 10.27 -0.07 17.39
CA TRP A 53 10.02 -0.71 16.08
C TRP A 53 8.84 -0.03 15.42
N ILE A 54 9.03 0.41 14.19
CA ILE A 54 7.99 1.02 13.37
C ILE A 54 7.79 0.16 12.13
N THR A 55 6.56 -0.24 11.88
CA THR A 55 6.21 -1.03 10.69
C THR A 55 5.03 -0.37 9.99
N CYS A 56 5.23 0.00 8.74
CA CYS A 56 4.18 0.48 7.85
C CYS A 56 3.70 -0.66 6.97
N ILE A 57 2.40 -0.91 6.98
CA ILE A 57 1.75 -1.97 6.22
C ILE A 57 0.79 -1.29 5.24
N PHE A 58 1.00 -1.53 3.96
CA PHE A 58 0.18 -1.02 2.86
C PHE A 58 -0.63 -2.17 2.25
N PRO A 59 -1.87 -2.39 2.69
CA PRO A 59 -2.73 -3.39 2.07
C PRO A 59 -3.00 -3.05 0.61
N ARG A 60 -2.92 -4.05 -0.26
CA ARG A 60 -3.06 -3.89 -1.70
C ARG A 60 -4.26 -4.67 -2.21
N ARG A 61 -4.87 -4.15 -3.28
CA ARG A 61 -5.94 -4.81 -4.03
C ARG A 61 -5.45 -5.33 -5.38
N GLU A 62 -4.60 -4.55 -6.04
CA GLU A 62 -4.05 -4.87 -7.34
C GLU A 62 -2.52 -4.78 -7.32
N LEU A 63 -1.87 -5.68 -8.05
CA LEU A 63 -0.42 -5.65 -8.21
C LEU A 63 0.03 -4.46 -9.05
N ARG A 64 -0.73 -4.16 -10.10
CA ARG A 64 -0.41 -3.11 -11.07
C ARG A 64 -1.65 -2.32 -11.45
N PRO A 65 -1.50 -1.00 -11.70
CA PRO A 65 -2.61 -0.15 -12.13
C PRO A 65 -2.99 -0.43 -13.59
N SER A 66 -4.19 0.03 -13.98
CA SER A 66 -4.70 -0.13 -15.33
C SER A 66 -3.79 0.50 -16.41
N CYS A 67 -3.13 1.61 -16.09
CA CYS A 67 -2.21 2.27 -17.02
C CYS A 67 -1.00 1.42 -17.40
N TYR A 68 -0.61 0.45 -16.56
CA TYR A 68 0.46 -0.49 -16.89
C TYR A 68 0.12 -1.37 -18.09
N TYR A 69 -1.14 -1.77 -18.21
CA TYR A 69 -1.63 -2.65 -19.28
C TYR A 69 -2.22 -1.89 -20.48
N ALA A 70 -2.40 -0.57 -20.35
CA ALA A 70 -2.99 0.23 -21.41
C ALA A 70 -2.09 0.28 -22.66
N GLU A 71 -2.69 0.57 -23.80
CA GLU A 71 -2.00 0.71 -25.07
C GLU A 71 -1.83 2.18 -25.47
N GLY A 72 -0.85 2.46 -26.31
CA GLY A 72 -0.62 3.78 -26.88
C GLY A 72 -0.29 4.84 -25.83
N ASP A 73 -0.84 6.03 -26.01
CA ASP A 73 -0.56 7.18 -25.13
C ASP A 73 -1.12 7.05 -23.71
N ALA A 74 -2.08 6.16 -23.51
CA ALA A 74 -2.62 5.87 -22.18
C ALA A 74 -1.70 4.98 -21.33
N ASN A 75 -0.71 4.33 -21.95
CA ASN A 75 0.23 3.48 -21.25
C ASN A 75 1.22 4.30 -20.43
N ILE A 76 1.33 3.95 -19.15
CA ILE A 76 2.37 4.41 -18.24
C ILE A 76 2.94 3.16 -17.56
N LEU A 77 4.22 2.89 -17.80
CA LEU A 77 4.87 1.70 -17.26
C LEU A 77 5.28 1.92 -15.80
N ILE A 78 4.29 1.92 -14.91
CA ILE A 78 4.47 2.02 -13.47
C ILE A 78 4.01 0.71 -12.82
N SER A 79 4.88 0.11 -12.02
CA SER A 79 4.58 -1.09 -11.24
C SER A 79 4.89 -0.80 -9.76
N PRO A 80 3.94 -0.20 -9.03
CA PRO A 80 4.21 0.26 -7.68
C PRO A 80 4.48 -0.89 -6.72
N ALA A 81 5.49 -0.69 -5.88
CA ALA A 81 5.88 -1.57 -4.79
C ALA A 81 6.05 -0.73 -3.52
N THR A 82 6.85 -1.20 -2.56
CA THR A 82 7.02 -0.54 -1.26
C THR A 82 7.48 0.92 -1.38
N VAL A 83 8.40 1.19 -2.30
CA VAL A 83 8.97 2.54 -2.48
C VAL A 83 7.91 3.52 -2.97
N GLU A 84 7.12 3.11 -3.94
CA GLU A 84 6.02 3.94 -4.48
C GLU A 84 4.90 4.13 -3.46
N MET A 85 4.59 3.10 -2.68
CA MET A 85 3.60 3.22 -1.61
C MET A 85 4.06 4.20 -0.53
N ALA A 86 5.37 4.30 -0.30
CA ALA A 86 5.98 5.27 0.60
C ALA A 86 6.15 6.68 -0.01
N GLY A 87 5.76 6.89 -1.28
CA GLY A 87 5.70 8.20 -1.91
C GLY A 87 6.80 8.54 -2.90
N LEU A 88 7.70 7.59 -3.22
CA LEU A 88 8.75 7.80 -4.22
C LEU A 88 8.47 6.92 -5.46
N PHE A 89 7.95 7.53 -6.52
CA PHE A 89 7.64 6.81 -7.74
C PHE A 89 8.85 6.64 -8.66
N VAL A 90 9.06 5.40 -9.08
CA VAL A 90 10.02 5.08 -10.14
C VAL A 90 9.25 4.99 -11.47
N VAL A 91 9.63 5.85 -12.41
CA VAL A 91 9.06 5.91 -13.76
C VAL A 91 10.17 5.56 -14.74
N PRO A 92 10.27 4.28 -15.17
CA PRO A 92 11.47 3.79 -15.86
C PRO A 92 11.63 4.26 -17.30
N LEU A 93 10.54 4.69 -17.94
CA LEU A 93 10.59 5.14 -19.35
C LEU A 93 10.56 6.66 -19.45
N GLU A 94 11.47 7.20 -20.24
CA GLU A 94 11.56 8.65 -20.46
C GLU A 94 10.25 9.24 -21.01
N LYS A 95 9.58 8.54 -21.90
CA LYS A 95 8.27 8.96 -22.43
C LYS A 95 7.23 9.18 -21.34
N ASP A 96 7.23 8.32 -20.33
CA ASP A 96 6.28 8.36 -19.21
C ASP A 96 6.70 9.40 -18.18
N PHE A 97 8.00 9.47 -17.87
CA PHE A 97 8.56 10.47 -16.97
C PHE A 97 8.24 11.91 -17.39
N LYS A 98 8.25 12.18 -18.69
CA LYS A 98 7.94 13.50 -19.23
C LYS A 98 6.46 13.87 -19.20
N LYS A 99 5.55 12.88 -19.23
CA LYS A 99 4.11 13.10 -19.34
C LYS A 99 3.33 12.85 -18.04
N VAL A 100 3.85 12.04 -17.11
CA VAL A 100 3.17 11.67 -15.88
C VAL A 100 2.84 12.90 -15.06
N THR A 101 1.61 12.97 -14.57
CA THR A 101 1.11 14.03 -13.69
C THR A 101 0.89 13.51 -12.29
N PHE A 102 0.76 14.41 -11.32
CA PHE A 102 0.41 14.03 -9.96
C PHE A 102 -0.96 13.34 -9.90
N ALA A 103 -1.93 13.77 -10.71
CA ALA A 103 -3.23 13.13 -10.82
C ALA A 103 -3.14 11.67 -11.32
N ASP A 104 -2.21 11.37 -12.22
CA ASP A 104 -1.94 9.99 -12.65
C ASP A 104 -1.43 9.14 -11.50
N LEU A 105 -0.53 9.68 -10.67
CA LEU A 105 0.02 8.96 -9.51
C LEU A 105 -1.02 8.74 -8.41
N GLU A 106 -1.88 9.71 -8.15
CA GLU A 106 -3.03 9.55 -7.23
C GLU A 106 -3.95 8.42 -7.69
N LYS A 107 -4.24 8.38 -8.98
CA LYS A 107 -5.05 7.32 -9.57
C LYS A 107 -4.39 5.94 -9.45
N VAL A 108 -3.07 5.87 -9.61
CA VAL A 108 -2.31 4.64 -9.38
C VAL A 108 -2.49 4.16 -7.94
N TRP A 109 -2.33 5.01 -6.94
CA TRP A 109 -2.54 4.65 -5.54
C TRP A 109 -3.98 4.20 -5.26
N GLU A 110 -4.96 4.91 -5.80
CA GLU A 110 -6.37 4.57 -5.67
C GLU A 110 -6.69 3.18 -6.23
N GLU A 111 -6.17 2.85 -7.41
CA GLU A 111 -6.40 1.55 -8.05
C GLU A 111 -5.73 0.38 -7.34
N VAL A 112 -4.53 0.55 -6.81
CA VAL A 112 -3.74 -0.54 -6.22
C VAL A 112 -3.94 -0.72 -4.73
N SER A 113 -4.49 0.27 -4.03
CA SER A 113 -4.80 0.21 -2.61
C SER A 113 -6.17 -0.42 -2.35
N ILE A 114 -6.38 -0.91 -1.13
CA ILE A 114 -7.72 -1.34 -0.71
C ILE A 114 -8.70 -0.18 -0.74
N THR A 115 -9.99 -0.46 -0.90
CA THR A 115 -11.04 0.55 -0.91
C THR A 115 -11.29 1.12 0.49
N GLU A 116 -11.97 2.27 0.56
CA GLU A 116 -12.39 2.86 1.83
C GLU A 116 -13.30 1.91 2.64
N ASP A 117 -14.19 1.20 1.97
CA ASP A 117 -15.06 0.21 2.63
C ASP A 117 -14.25 -0.94 3.21
N GLU A 118 -13.27 -1.46 2.48
CA GLU A 118 -12.36 -2.50 2.96
C GLU A 118 -11.49 -2.00 4.12
N GLU A 119 -11.00 -0.76 4.07
CA GLU A 119 -10.27 -0.11 5.15
C GLU A 119 -11.12 -0.01 6.42
N ASN A 120 -12.36 0.49 6.30
CA ASN A 120 -13.29 0.62 7.41
C ASN A 120 -13.64 -0.72 8.04
N GLU A 121 -13.85 -1.75 7.23
CA GLU A 121 -14.10 -3.10 7.70
C GLU A 121 -12.89 -3.67 8.47
N LEU A 122 -11.69 -3.44 7.97
CA LEU A 122 -10.45 -3.87 8.62
C LEU A 122 -10.24 -3.14 9.96
N ILE A 123 -10.50 -1.84 10.01
CA ILE A 123 -10.45 -1.05 11.24
C ILE A 123 -11.45 -1.58 12.27
N ARG A 124 -12.68 -1.90 11.83
CA ARG A 124 -13.71 -2.48 12.69
C ARG A 124 -13.25 -3.80 13.29
N LYS A 125 -12.73 -4.70 12.49
CA LYS A 125 -12.21 -6.01 12.94
C LYS A 125 -11.07 -5.85 13.96
N ILE A 126 -10.14 -4.94 13.72
CA ILE A 126 -9.04 -4.66 14.64
C ILE A 126 -9.57 -4.17 15.99
N ARG A 127 -10.55 -3.27 15.99
CA ARG A 127 -11.15 -2.74 17.22
C ARG A 127 -11.86 -3.81 18.02
N ASP A 128 -12.49 -4.79 17.37
CA ASP A 128 -13.21 -5.88 18.02
C ASP A 128 -12.25 -6.87 18.71
N GLU A 129 -10.98 -6.95 18.28
CA GLU A 129 -9.96 -7.85 18.80
C GLU A 129 -9.05 -7.22 19.89
N VAL A 130 -9.12 -5.92 20.04
CA VAL A 130 -8.26 -5.16 20.98
C VAL A 130 -8.96 -4.82 22.27
#